data_cfe031d380725c22ebe3baa3a0f4217e
#
_entry.id   cfe031d380725c22ebe3baa3a0f4217e
#
_cell.length_a   1.000
_cell.length_b   1.000
_cell.length_c   1.000
_cell.angle_alpha   90.00
_cell.angle_beta   90.00
_cell.angle_gamma   90.00
#
_symmetry.space_group_name_H-M   'P 1'
#
loop_
_entity.id
_entity.type
_entity.pdbx_description
1 polymer ?
#
loop_
_entity_poly.entity_id
_entity_poly.type
_entity_poly.pdbx_seq_one_letter_code
_entity_poly.pdbx_strand_id
1 'polypeptide(L)'
;MTPLHHLSNPFVTQMLRPVAGLEFYGDPHHRYRYKGEWLPYTVTQVLDHDLKPFLRAQFEKTKHGPDGWKARGDAIHKVFANHLRGEGSIHDDKWSPWIDTLLAEPLLQDITPLAVEQPLVNTIKRVGGTPDAIFVKGDDIYIADLKTVSKKEGVSSRKEALPQLGAYLEFAASCHHGVYVTKLVTIIAGPGKCKVRFSELEKATDAWQDAWGRFSVLQPDF
;
A
#
# COMPACT_ATOMS: atom_id res chain seq x y z
N MET A 1 -18.91 -34.53 -13.76
CA MET A 1 -18.32 -33.21 -13.40
C MET A 1 -17.36 -33.44 -12.26
N THR A 2 -16.08 -33.49 -12.57
CA THR A 2 -15.00 -33.70 -11.59
C THR A 2 -14.74 -32.35 -10.90
N PRO A 3 -14.71 -32.23 -9.57
CA PRO A 3 -14.38 -30.99 -8.92
C PRO A 3 -12.92 -30.63 -9.24
N LEU A 4 -12.71 -29.41 -9.71
CA LEU A 4 -11.39 -28.80 -9.83
C LEU A 4 -10.76 -28.84 -8.44
N HIS A 5 -9.75 -29.69 -8.27
CA HIS A 5 -8.89 -29.65 -7.11
C HIS A 5 -8.28 -28.25 -7.02
N HIS A 6 -8.62 -27.50 -5.97
CA HIS A 6 -7.93 -26.32 -5.54
C HIS A 6 -6.44 -26.69 -5.42
N LEU A 7 -5.64 -26.19 -6.33
CA LEU A 7 -4.21 -26.21 -6.20
C LEU A 7 -3.88 -25.23 -5.06
N SER A 8 -3.86 -25.74 -3.82
CA SER A 8 -3.21 -25.05 -2.72
C SER A 8 -1.81 -24.72 -3.20
N ASN A 9 -1.47 -23.45 -3.24
CA ASN A 9 -0.15 -22.99 -3.68
C ASN A 9 0.87 -23.33 -2.57
N PRO A 10 1.61 -24.46 -2.63
CA PRO A 10 2.49 -24.90 -1.55
C PRO A 10 3.76 -24.07 -1.44
N PHE A 11 3.91 -23.00 -2.24
CA PHE A 11 5.20 -22.33 -2.44
C PHE A 11 5.35 -20.98 -1.73
N VAL A 12 4.34 -20.47 -1.02
CA VAL A 12 4.44 -19.10 -0.45
C VAL A 12 4.17 -19.12 1.05
N THR A 13 5.08 -19.70 1.80
CA THR A 13 5.11 -19.62 3.28
C THR A 13 6.31 -18.81 3.79
N GLN A 14 7.12 -18.24 2.90
CA GLN A 14 8.31 -17.47 3.26
C GLN A 14 8.18 -16.02 2.79
N MET A 15 8.75 -15.11 3.57
CA MET A 15 8.90 -13.71 3.17
C MET A 15 9.51 -13.60 1.77
N LEU A 16 8.95 -12.73 0.94
CA LEU A 16 9.46 -12.44 -0.38
C LEU A 16 10.86 -11.81 -0.25
N ARG A 17 11.76 -12.22 -1.12
CA ARG A 17 13.10 -11.63 -1.14
C ARG A 17 13.00 -10.18 -1.62
N PRO A 18 13.73 -9.24 -0.99
CA PRO A 18 13.83 -7.89 -1.51
C PRO A 18 14.29 -7.87 -2.97
N VAL A 19 13.76 -6.94 -3.74
CA VAL A 19 14.13 -6.77 -5.15
C VAL A 19 15.62 -6.38 -5.23
N ALA A 20 16.42 -7.20 -5.89
CA ALA A 20 17.85 -7.00 -5.95
C ALA A 20 18.22 -5.66 -6.61
N GLY A 21 19.02 -4.88 -5.91
CA GLY A 21 19.46 -3.55 -6.37
C GLY A 21 18.41 -2.45 -6.27
N LEU A 22 17.26 -2.70 -5.64
CA LEU A 22 16.27 -1.68 -5.33
C LEU A 22 16.47 -1.18 -3.90
N GLU A 23 16.62 0.12 -3.77
CA GLU A 23 16.81 0.82 -2.50
C GLU A 23 15.70 1.87 -2.34
N PHE A 24 15.18 2.01 -1.13
CA PHE A 24 14.24 3.06 -0.77
C PHE A 24 14.86 4.03 0.21
N TYR A 25 14.76 5.30 -0.09
CA TYR A 25 15.21 6.42 0.73
C TYR A 25 13.96 7.15 1.24
N GLY A 26 13.65 6.97 2.51
CA GLY A 26 12.50 7.59 3.18
C GLY A 26 12.60 9.10 3.30
N ASP A 27 11.99 9.66 4.36
CA ASP A 27 12.02 11.11 4.60
C ASP A 27 13.44 11.69 4.72
N PRO A 28 13.69 12.90 4.18
CA PRO A 28 12.73 13.78 3.48
C PRO A 28 12.54 13.47 1.98
N HIS A 29 13.26 12.51 1.43
CA HIS A 29 13.38 12.35 -0.02
C HIS A 29 12.27 11.52 -0.65
N HIS A 30 11.79 10.47 0.03
CA HIS A 30 10.79 9.51 -0.46
C HIS A 30 11.04 9.10 -1.91
N ARG A 31 12.24 8.57 -2.18
CA ARG A 31 12.73 8.23 -3.52
C ARG A 31 13.25 6.79 -3.57
N TYR A 32 13.29 6.27 -4.78
CA TYR A 32 13.81 4.92 -5.05
C TYR A 32 15.03 4.99 -5.94
N ARG A 33 15.98 4.08 -5.71
CA ARG A 33 17.16 3.89 -6.54
C ARG A 33 17.20 2.44 -6.98
N TYR A 34 17.34 2.19 -8.27
CA TYR A 34 17.38 0.85 -8.82
C TYR A 34 18.67 0.64 -9.60
N LYS A 35 19.48 -0.38 -9.21
CA LYS A 35 20.79 -0.68 -9.80
C LYS A 35 21.71 0.54 -9.93
N GLY A 36 21.71 1.38 -8.92
CA GLY A 36 22.55 2.58 -8.86
C GLY A 36 21.95 3.84 -9.52
N GLU A 37 20.81 3.74 -10.20
CA GLU A 37 20.14 4.88 -10.83
C GLU A 37 18.89 5.30 -10.07
N TRP A 38 18.69 6.62 -9.93
CA TRP A 38 17.47 7.15 -9.34
C TRP A 38 16.27 6.90 -10.25
N LEU A 39 15.20 6.36 -9.70
CA LEU A 39 13.94 6.32 -10.41
C LEU A 39 13.36 7.74 -10.48
N PRO A 40 12.91 8.19 -11.66
CA PRO A 40 12.37 9.53 -11.82
C PRO A 40 11.07 9.73 -11.06
N TYR A 41 10.28 8.66 -10.84
CA TYR A 41 8.94 8.77 -10.31
C TYR A 41 8.63 7.76 -9.21
N THR A 42 7.67 8.14 -8.37
CA THR A 42 7.04 7.27 -7.38
C THR A 42 5.55 7.11 -7.71
N VAL A 43 4.92 6.03 -7.21
CA VAL A 43 3.46 5.83 -7.35
C VAL A 43 2.71 7.06 -6.85
N THR A 44 3.09 7.60 -5.68
CA THR A 44 2.45 8.79 -5.10
C THR A 44 2.54 10.01 -6.03
N GLN A 45 3.71 10.25 -6.66
CA GLN A 45 3.86 11.38 -7.60
C GLN A 45 2.98 11.23 -8.82
N VAL A 46 2.85 10.01 -9.35
CA VAL A 46 1.94 9.74 -10.48
C VAL A 46 0.48 10.02 -10.08
N LEU A 47 0.07 9.57 -8.90
CA LEU A 47 -1.31 9.74 -8.44
C LEU A 47 -1.64 11.19 -8.04
N ASP A 48 -0.66 11.90 -7.46
CA ASP A 48 -0.84 13.28 -7.04
C ASP A 48 -0.79 14.27 -8.22
N HIS A 49 -0.42 13.79 -9.41
CA HIS A 49 -0.36 14.64 -10.60
C HIS A 49 -1.71 15.31 -10.89
N ASP A 50 -2.79 14.54 -10.84
CA ASP A 50 -4.16 15.00 -11.09
C ASP A 50 -4.78 15.77 -9.89
N LEU A 51 -4.04 15.88 -8.77
CA LEU A 51 -4.55 16.55 -7.60
C LEU A 51 -4.65 18.07 -7.85
N LYS A 52 -5.88 18.58 -7.79
CA LYS A 52 -6.14 20.01 -7.97
C LYS A 52 -5.30 20.85 -7.00
N PRO A 53 -4.72 21.98 -7.44
CA PRO A 53 -3.83 22.82 -6.60
C PRO A 53 -4.47 23.20 -5.26
N PHE A 54 -5.76 23.50 -5.24
CA PHE A 54 -6.51 23.80 -4.02
C PHE A 54 -6.50 22.63 -3.01
N LEU A 55 -6.74 21.41 -3.48
CA LEU A 55 -6.72 20.23 -2.59
C LEU A 55 -5.29 19.94 -2.09
N ARG A 56 -4.30 20.12 -2.93
CA ARG A 56 -2.88 20.01 -2.54
C ARG A 56 -2.53 21.00 -1.42
N ALA A 57 -2.93 22.27 -1.57
CA ALA A 57 -2.71 23.29 -0.55
C ALA A 57 -3.44 22.96 0.76
N GLN A 58 -4.66 22.41 0.69
CA GLN A 58 -5.40 21.99 1.88
C GLN A 58 -4.74 20.82 2.59
N PHE A 59 -4.23 19.84 1.86
CA PHE A 59 -3.49 18.71 2.44
C PHE A 59 -2.20 19.17 3.10
N GLU A 60 -1.42 20.05 2.46
CA GLU A 60 -0.19 20.59 3.07
C GLU A 60 -0.49 21.39 4.34
N LYS A 61 -1.56 22.18 4.37
CA LYS A 61 -1.96 22.96 5.56
C LYS A 61 -2.25 22.07 6.78
N THR A 62 -2.78 20.86 6.57
CA THR A 62 -3.17 19.94 7.66
C THR A 62 -2.16 18.81 7.88
N LYS A 63 -1.03 18.84 7.17
CA LYS A 63 -0.02 17.78 7.19
C LYS A 63 0.74 17.68 8.50
N HIS A 64 1.16 18.84 9.02
CA HIS A 64 2.03 18.96 10.18
C HIS A 64 1.27 19.42 11.41
N GLY A 65 1.92 19.33 12.58
CA GLY A 65 1.34 19.68 13.87
C GLY A 65 0.98 18.47 14.72
N PRO A 66 0.58 18.68 15.98
CA PRO A 66 0.32 17.59 16.94
C PRO A 66 -0.74 16.60 16.46
N ASP A 67 -1.74 17.11 15.72
CA ASP A 67 -2.85 16.33 15.16
C ASP A 67 -2.76 16.19 13.64
N GLY A 68 -1.60 16.48 13.06
CA GLY A 68 -1.33 16.42 11.64
C GLY A 68 -1.55 15.01 11.08
N TRP A 69 -2.07 14.94 9.85
CA TRP A 69 -2.35 13.64 9.23
C TRP A 69 -1.06 12.84 8.98
N LYS A 70 0.11 13.52 8.78
CA LYS A 70 1.38 12.84 8.57
C LYS A 70 1.82 12.11 9.84
N ALA A 71 1.92 12.80 10.98
CA ALA A 71 2.34 12.18 12.24
C ALA A 71 1.44 11.00 12.65
N ARG A 72 0.12 11.15 12.47
CA ARG A 72 -0.83 10.05 12.68
C ARG A 72 -0.58 8.89 11.72
N GLY A 73 -0.47 9.19 10.43
CA GLY A 73 -0.22 8.19 9.39
C GLY A 73 1.04 7.39 9.71
N ASP A 74 2.17 8.07 9.89
CA ASP A 74 3.46 7.46 10.16
C ASP A 74 3.42 6.55 11.41
N ALA A 75 2.79 7.00 12.49
CA ALA A 75 2.67 6.22 13.72
C ALA A 75 1.84 4.94 13.52
N ILE A 76 0.70 5.04 12.84
CA ILE A 76 -0.22 3.91 12.65
C ILE A 76 0.37 2.91 11.64
N HIS A 77 0.98 3.37 10.53
CA HIS A 77 1.67 2.51 9.58
C HIS A 77 2.83 1.76 10.25
N LYS A 78 3.62 2.44 11.09
CA LYS A 78 4.71 1.80 11.83
C LYS A 78 4.21 0.69 12.75
N VAL A 79 3.13 0.93 13.50
CA VAL A 79 2.54 -0.11 14.38
C VAL A 79 2.00 -1.27 13.56
N PHE A 80 1.33 -0.98 12.44
CA PHE A 80 0.83 -2.00 11.53
C PHE A 80 1.96 -2.88 10.98
N ALA A 81 3.03 -2.26 10.49
CA ALA A 81 4.19 -2.97 9.96
C ALA A 81 4.86 -3.85 11.03
N ASN A 82 5.06 -3.32 12.24
CA ASN A 82 5.65 -4.08 13.34
C ASN A 82 4.77 -5.26 13.77
N HIS A 83 3.44 -5.05 13.83
CA HIS A 83 2.49 -6.12 14.13
C HIS A 83 2.61 -7.26 13.11
N LEU A 84 2.67 -6.93 11.82
CA LEU A 84 2.83 -7.91 10.76
C LEU A 84 4.16 -8.65 10.80
N ARG A 85 5.22 -8.02 11.33
CA ARG A 85 6.53 -8.66 11.54
C ARG A 85 6.60 -9.48 12.84
N GLY A 86 5.55 -9.47 13.66
CA GLY A 86 5.56 -10.07 14.99
C GLY A 86 6.42 -9.30 16.01
N GLU A 87 6.68 -8.04 15.73
CA GLU A 87 7.45 -7.14 16.58
C GLU A 87 6.52 -6.35 17.51
N GLY A 88 7.01 -6.05 18.72
CA GLY A 88 6.32 -5.14 19.64
C GLY A 88 6.38 -3.70 19.14
N SER A 89 5.35 -2.93 19.47
CA SER A 89 5.30 -1.51 19.13
C SER A 89 5.02 -0.64 20.36
N ILE A 90 5.83 0.40 20.53
CA ILE A 90 5.53 1.49 21.45
C ILE A 90 4.97 2.63 20.61
N HIS A 91 3.84 3.16 21.01
CA HIS A 91 3.19 4.30 20.37
C HIS A 91 2.63 5.27 21.42
N ASP A 92 2.34 6.48 21.00
CA ASP A 92 1.69 7.49 21.83
C ASP A 92 0.20 7.09 22.04
N ASP A 93 -0.28 7.09 23.26
CA ASP A 93 -1.64 6.69 23.65
C ASP A 93 -2.74 7.44 22.86
N LYS A 94 -2.46 8.63 22.39
CA LYS A 94 -3.40 9.38 21.55
C LYS A 94 -3.77 8.65 20.24
N TRP A 95 -2.93 7.72 19.78
CA TRP A 95 -3.18 6.93 18.56
C TRP A 95 -3.86 5.60 18.84
N SER A 96 -3.99 5.18 20.10
CA SER A 96 -4.65 3.92 20.49
C SER A 96 -6.05 3.74 19.88
N PRO A 97 -6.91 4.78 19.78
CA PRO A 97 -8.22 4.60 19.17
C PRO A 97 -8.21 4.11 17.71
N TRP A 98 -7.16 4.42 16.94
CA TRP A 98 -6.97 3.89 15.57
C TRP A 98 -6.34 2.50 15.59
N ILE A 99 -5.31 2.33 16.41
CA ILE A 99 -4.46 1.14 16.48
C ILE A 99 -5.28 -0.05 16.99
N ASP A 100 -6.02 0.10 18.08
CA ASP A 100 -6.78 -0.99 18.71
C ASP A 100 -7.79 -1.58 17.72
N THR A 101 -8.49 -0.71 16.98
CA THR A 101 -9.48 -1.19 15.99
C THR A 101 -8.84 -1.75 14.74
N LEU A 102 -7.67 -1.26 14.35
CA LEU A 102 -6.89 -1.80 13.24
C LEU A 102 -6.38 -3.20 13.56
N LEU A 103 -5.75 -3.37 14.72
CA LEU A 103 -5.17 -4.65 15.12
C LEU A 103 -6.24 -5.70 15.47
N ALA A 104 -7.45 -5.26 15.81
CA ALA A 104 -8.60 -6.16 16.03
C ALA A 104 -9.34 -6.54 14.73
N GLU A 105 -8.91 -6.02 13.56
CA GLU A 105 -9.57 -6.30 12.29
C GLU A 105 -9.47 -7.80 11.93
N PRO A 106 -10.60 -8.51 11.71
CA PRO A 106 -10.59 -9.95 11.46
C PRO A 106 -9.77 -10.39 10.23
N LEU A 107 -9.64 -9.52 9.22
CA LEU A 107 -8.81 -9.82 8.07
C LEU A 107 -7.34 -10.01 8.46
N LEU A 108 -6.87 -9.30 9.48
CA LEU A 108 -5.47 -9.31 9.91
C LEU A 108 -5.13 -10.42 10.91
N GLN A 109 -6.12 -11.22 11.31
CA GLN A 109 -5.89 -12.38 12.18
C GLN A 109 -5.47 -13.58 11.33
N ASP A 110 -4.56 -14.40 11.85
CA ASP A 110 -4.12 -15.67 11.24
C ASP A 110 -3.62 -15.50 9.80
N ILE A 111 -2.89 -14.41 9.52
CA ILE A 111 -2.25 -14.15 8.24
C ILE A 111 -0.77 -14.54 8.27
N THR A 112 -0.22 -14.86 7.08
CA THR A 112 1.21 -15.06 6.89
C THR A 112 1.75 -13.89 6.04
N PRO A 113 2.51 -12.96 6.63
CA PRO A 113 3.13 -11.87 5.87
C PRO A 113 4.14 -12.41 4.85
N LEU A 114 4.07 -11.89 3.63
CA LEU A 114 5.03 -12.17 2.55
C LEU A 114 5.96 -10.99 2.29
N ALA A 115 5.45 -9.78 2.42
CA ALA A 115 6.22 -8.54 2.34
C ALA A 115 5.54 -7.48 3.21
N VAL A 116 6.33 -6.72 3.96
CA VAL A 116 5.85 -5.61 4.82
C VAL A 116 6.71 -4.40 4.54
N GLU A 117 6.07 -3.33 4.02
CA GLU A 117 6.77 -2.12 3.58
C GLU A 117 7.98 -2.43 2.68
N GLN A 118 7.82 -3.41 1.80
CA GLN A 118 8.88 -3.81 0.87
C GLN A 118 8.77 -3.04 -0.44
N PRO A 119 9.84 -2.33 -0.85
CA PRO A 119 9.86 -1.60 -2.11
C PRO A 119 9.70 -2.52 -3.32
N LEU A 120 8.94 -2.05 -4.29
CA LEU A 120 8.72 -2.65 -5.61
C LEU A 120 9.06 -1.64 -6.71
N VAL A 121 9.30 -2.13 -7.92
CA VAL A 121 9.65 -1.30 -9.07
C VAL A 121 8.99 -1.79 -10.35
N ASN A 122 8.49 -0.86 -11.14
CA ASN A 122 8.27 -1.11 -12.56
C ASN A 122 9.46 -0.51 -13.35
N THR A 123 10.27 -1.38 -13.91
CA THR A 123 11.50 -0.98 -14.61
C THR A 123 11.24 -0.35 -15.97
N ILE A 124 10.10 -0.64 -16.61
CA ILE A 124 9.69 -0.07 -17.89
C ILE A 124 9.20 1.36 -17.68
N LYS A 125 8.29 1.54 -16.73
CA LYS A 125 7.75 2.87 -16.36
C LYS A 125 8.73 3.68 -15.51
N ARG A 126 9.80 3.07 -15.01
CA ARG A 126 10.79 3.66 -14.10
C ARG A 126 10.16 4.29 -12.86
N VAL A 127 9.18 3.58 -12.28
CA VAL A 127 8.39 4.02 -11.11
C VAL A 127 8.65 3.09 -9.94
N GLY A 128 8.93 3.66 -8.77
CA GLY A 128 9.02 2.92 -7.51
C GLY A 128 7.78 3.10 -6.65
N GLY A 129 7.46 2.09 -5.84
CA GLY A 129 6.35 2.12 -4.89
C GLY A 129 6.54 1.09 -3.78
N THR A 130 5.88 1.30 -2.65
CA THR A 130 5.95 0.40 -1.50
C THR A 130 4.53 0.11 -1.01
N PRO A 131 4.01 -1.11 -1.21
CA PRO A 131 2.78 -1.54 -0.57
C PRO A 131 3.00 -1.67 0.94
N ASP A 132 1.97 -1.38 1.74
CA ASP A 132 2.07 -1.55 3.19
C ASP A 132 2.24 -3.02 3.56
N ALA A 133 1.53 -3.94 2.87
CA ALA A 133 1.71 -5.36 3.07
C ALA A 133 1.32 -6.21 1.85
N ILE A 134 2.02 -7.34 1.70
CA ILE A 134 1.57 -8.49 0.92
C ILE A 134 1.52 -9.66 1.89
N PHE A 135 0.40 -10.39 1.96
CA PHE A 135 0.21 -11.50 2.89
C PHE A 135 -0.69 -12.59 2.33
N VAL A 136 -0.61 -13.77 2.94
CA VAL A 136 -1.51 -14.90 2.68
C VAL A 136 -2.54 -14.99 3.79
N LYS A 137 -3.79 -15.27 3.42
CA LYS A 137 -4.83 -15.72 4.33
C LYS A 137 -5.68 -16.79 3.64
N GLY A 138 -5.68 -17.99 4.22
CA GLY A 138 -6.23 -19.15 3.53
C GLY A 138 -5.48 -19.43 2.21
N ASP A 139 -6.21 -19.56 1.13
CA ASP A 139 -5.65 -19.79 -0.20
C ASP A 139 -5.39 -18.49 -1.01
N ASP A 140 -5.73 -17.35 -0.45
CA ASP A 140 -5.65 -16.06 -1.12
C ASP A 140 -4.36 -15.30 -0.78
N ILE A 141 -3.77 -14.65 -1.79
CA ILE A 141 -2.67 -13.69 -1.64
C ILE A 141 -3.23 -12.28 -1.78
N TYR A 142 -2.99 -11.46 -0.77
CA TYR A 142 -3.49 -10.11 -0.65
C TYR A 142 -2.39 -9.08 -0.88
N ILE A 143 -2.72 -7.99 -1.57
CA ILE A 143 -2.00 -6.71 -1.43
C ILE A 143 -2.89 -5.78 -0.62
N ALA A 144 -2.34 -5.22 0.44
CA ALA A 144 -3.02 -4.29 1.33
C ALA A 144 -2.38 -2.90 1.30
N ASP A 145 -3.24 -1.89 1.32
CA ASP A 145 -2.88 -0.49 1.46
C ASP A 145 -3.69 0.11 2.62
N LEU A 146 -2.98 0.64 3.62
CA LEU A 146 -3.54 1.22 4.83
C LEU A 146 -3.78 2.72 4.62
N LYS A 147 -4.97 3.17 4.94
CA LYS A 147 -5.33 4.60 4.95
C LYS A 147 -5.83 5.01 6.32
N THR A 148 -5.36 6.12 6.82
CA THR A 148 -5.83 6.69 8.08
C THR A 148 -6.75 7.89 7.84
N VAL A 149 -7.80 8.00 8.63
CA VAL A 149 -8.72 9.15 8.59
C VAL A 149 -8.81 9.79 9.97
N SER A 150 -9.05 11.10 10.01
CA SER A 150 -9.05 11.87 11.27
C SER A 150 -10.32 11.69 12.11
N LYS A 151 -11.42 11.24 11.50
CA LYS A 151 -12.72 11.10 12.16
C LYS A 151 -13.33 9.74 11.86
N LYS A 152 -14.09 9.19 12.80
CA LYS A 152 -14.78 7.90 12.68
C LYS A 152 -15.69 7.82 11.45
N GLU A 153 -16.39 8.91 11.14
CA GLU A 153 -17.31 9.02 10.00
C GLU A 153 -16.55 8.88 8.66
N GLY A 154 -15.31 9.39 8.61
CA GLY A 154 -14.44 9.29 7.45
C GLY A 154 -14.14 7.85 7.03
N VAL A 155 -14.16 6.88 7.96
CA VAL A 155 -13.93 5.46 7.65
C VAL A 155 -14.97 4.93 6.66
N SER A 156 -16.24 5.32 6.81
CA SER A 156 -17.30 4.85 5.93
C SER A 156 -17.29 5.51 4.55
N SER A 157 -16.85 6.76 4.46
CA SER A 157 -16.84 7.55 3.23
C SER A 157 -15.56 7.44 2.42
N ARG A 158 -14.43 7.00 3.02
CA ARG A 158 -13.16 6.83 2.31
C ARG A 158 -13.30 5.76 1.23
N LYS A 159 -12.92 6.11 0.01
CA LYS A 159 -12.90 5.19 -1.13
C LYS A 159 -11.66 4.28 -1.08
N GLU A 160 -11.73 3.23 -1.85
CA GLU A 160 -10.61 2.33 -2.13
C GLU A 160 -9.45 3.08 -2.80
N ALA A 161 -8.23 2.62 -2.54
CA ALA A 161 -7.01 3.16 -3.17
C ALA A 161 -6.74 2.46 -4.52
N LEU A 162 -7.76 2.40 -5.40
CA LEU A 162 -7.74 1.62 -6.64
C LEU A 162 -6.47 1.80 -7.47
N PRO A 163 -6.08 3.03 -7.90
CA PRO A 163 -4.91 3.17 -8.76
C PRO A 163 -3.61 2.81 -8.03
N GLN A 164 -3.53 3.01 -6.72
CA GLN A 164 -2.36 2.64 -5.93
C GLN A 164 -2.23 1.12 -5.83
N LEU A 165 -3.32 0.42 -5.52
CA LEU A 165 -3.37 -1.05 -5.49
C LEU A 165 -3.07 -1.65 -6.87
N GLY A 166 -3.56 -1.04 -7.96
CA GLY A 166 -3.26 -1.45 -9.33
C GLY A 166 -1.77 -1.31 -9.68
N ALA A 167 -1.13 -0.24 -9.23
CA ALA A 167 0.33 -0.07 -9.37
C ALA A 167 1.08 -1.19 -8.65
N TYR A 168 0.72 -1.46 -7.40
CA TYR A 168 1.37 -2.50 -6.62
C TYR A 168 1.12 -3.91 -7.16
N LEU A 169 -0.06 -4.18 -7.72
CA LEU A 169 -0.36 -5.42 -8.42
C LEU A 169 0.57 -5.64 -9.63
N GLU A 170 0.70 -4.62 -10.49
CA GLU A 170 1.59 -4.65 -11.65
C GLU A 170 3.05 -4.85 -11.23
N PHE A 171 3.51 -4.13 -10.20
CA PHE A 171 4.90 -4.19 -9.74
C PHE A 171 5.20 -5.54 -9.06
N ALA A 172 4.28 -6.07 -8.26
CA ALA A 172 4.45 -7.37 -7.62
C ALA A 172 4.57 -8.49 -8.66
N ALA A 173 3.74 -8.47 -9.69
CA ALA A 173 3.82 -9.43 -10.81
C ALA A 173 5.16 -9.35 -11.57
N SER A 174 5.73 -8.15 -11.70
CA SER A 174 7.02 -7.92 -12.37
C SER A 174 8.22 -8.30 -11.51
N CYS A 175 8.15 -8.04 -10.19
CA CYS A 175 9.25 -8.25 -9.25
C CYS A 175 9.32 -9.67 -8.70
N HIS A 176 8.19 -10.34 -8.56
CA HIS A 176 8.05 -11.63 -7.87
C HIS A 176 7.33 -12.66 -8.74
N HIS A 177 8.04 -13.24 -9.69
CA HIS A 177 7.51 -14.30 -10.55
C HIS A 177 7.01 -15.48 -9.69
N GLY A 178 5.77 -15.91 -9.95
CA GLY A 178 5.12 -16.99 -9.22
C GLY A 178 4.28 -16.55 -8.02
N VAL A 179 4.24 -15.27 -7.70
CA VAL A 179 3.31 -14.70 -6.72
C VAL A 179 2.05 -14.21 -7.45
N TYR A 180 0.97 -14.94 -7.30
CA TYR A 180 -0.31 -14.64 -7.94
C TYR A 180 -1.24 -13.99 -6.92
N VAL A 181 -1.30 -12.67 -6.92
CA VAL A 181 -2.19 -11.91 -6.07
C VAL A 181 -3.64 -12.16 -6.50
N THR A 182 -4.49 -12.52 -5.55
CA THR A 182 -5.91 -12.82 -5.80
C THR A 182 -6.86 -11.80 -5.20
N LYS A 183 -6.38 -11.01 -4.22
CA LYS A 183 -7.18 -10.01 -3.50
C LYS A 183 -6.44 -8.69 -3.36
N LEU A 184 -7.18 -7.61 -3.54
CA LEU A 184 -6.72 -6.25 -3.27
C LEU A 184 -7.59 -5.64 -2.19
N VAL A 185 -6.97 -5.05 -1.17
CA VAL A 185 -7.70 -4.46 -0.04
C VAL A 185 -7.16 -3.09 0.33
N THR A 186 -8.07 -2.17 0.58
CA THR A 186 -7.78 -0.93 1.30
C THR A 186 -8.28 -1.07 2.73
N ILE A 187 -7.37 -0.99 3.69
CA ILE A 187 -7.68 -0.98 5.12
C ILE A 187 -7.81 0.47 5.55
N ILE A 188 -8.94 0.83 6.13
CA ILE A 188 -9.23 2.22 6.51
C ILE A 188 -9.37 2.28 8.02
N ALA A 189 -8.37 2.88 8.68
CA ALA A 189 -8.34 3.06 10.13
C ALA A 189 -8.77 4.47 10.53
N GLY A 190 -9.72 4.56 11.41
CA GLY A 190 -10.17 5.79 12.06
C GLY A 190 -10.34 5.58 13.57
N PRO A 191 -10.59 6.65 14.35
CA PRO A 191 -10.71 6.51 15.80
C PRO A 191 -11.94 5.68 16.16
N GLY A 192 -11.71 4.54 16.82
CA GLY A 192 -12.74 3.60 17.25
C GLY A 192 -13.47 2.87 16.11
N LYS A 193 -12.87 2.82 14.91
CA LYS A 193 -13.42 2.09 13.76
C LYS A 193 -12.35 1.72 12.75
N CYS A 194 -12.36 0.47 12.31
CA CYS A 194 -11.64 0.02 11.13
C CYS A 194 -12.64 -0.50 10.08
N LYS A 195 -12.28 -0.46 8.82
CA LYS A 195 -13.04 -1.03 7.72
C LYS A 195 -12.12 -1.51 6.63
N VAL A 196 -12.37 -2.72 6.13
CA VAL A 196 -11.71 -3.26 4.94
C VAL A 196 -12.62 -3.05 3.72
N ARG A 197 -12.03 -2.65 2.61
CA ARG A 197 -12.67 -2.57 1.30
C ARG A 197 -11.90 -3.41 0.30
N PHE A 198 -12.60 -4.35 -0.29
CA PHE A 198 -12.05 -5.18 -1.38
C PHE A 198 -12.17 -4.43 -2.71
N SER A 199 -11.18 -4.63 -3.56
CA SER A 199 -11.15 -4.09 -4.92
C SER A 199 -11.01 -5.22 -5.92
N GLU A 200 -11.69 -5.08 -7.06
CA GLU A 200 -11.51 -5.99 -8.20
C GLU A 200 -10.16 -5.70 -8.86
N LEU A 201 -9.43 -6.77 -9.23
CA LEU A 201 -8.08 -6.66 -9.81
C LEU A 201 -8.12 -5.85 -11.11
N GLU A 202 -9.07 -6.15 -11.99
CA GLU A 202 -9.26 -5.47 -13.27
C GLU A 202 -9.49 -3.97 -13.08
N LYS A 203 -10.44 -3.59 -12.21
CA LYS A 203 -10.72 -2.18 -11.93
C LYS A 203 -9.52 -1.42 -11.36
N ALA A 204 -8.73 -2.08 -10.50
CA ALA A 204 -7.53 -1.48 -9.95
C ALA A 204 -6.45 -1.30 -11.03
N THR A 205 -6.28 -2.31 -11.89
CA THR A 205 -5.36 -2.25 -13.02
C THR A 205 -5.73 -1.12 -13.96
N ASP A 206 -6.99 -1.03 -14.36
CA ASP A 206 -7.48 0.04 -15.25
C ASP A 206 -7.27 1.42 -14.63
N ALA A 207 -7.61 1.57 -13.35
CA ALA A 207 -7.41 2.84 -12.65
C ALA A 207 -5.94 3.28 -12.58
N TRP A 208 -5.00 2.33 -12.46
CA TRP A 208 -3.57 2.61 -12.52
C TRP A 208 -3.12 2.96 -13.94
N GLN A 209 -3.55 2.21 -14.96
CA GLN A 209 -3.19 2.50 -16.35
C GLN A 209 -3.72 3.87 -16.80
N ASP A 210 -4.93 4.23 -16.39
CA ASP A 210 -5.51 5.56 -16.63
C ASP A 210 -4.68 6.67 -15.95
N ALA A 211 -4.30 6.49 -14.68
CA ALA A 211 -3.49 7.46 -13.97
C ALA A 211 -2.10 7.61 -14.60
N TRP A 212 -1.47 6.49 -14.94
CA TRP A 212 -0.18 6.48 -15.65
C TRP A 212 -0.28 7.13 -17.03
N GLY A 213 -1.31 6.81 -17.81
CA GLY A 213 -1.54 7.39 -19.13
C GLY A 213 -1.64 8.92 -19.09
N ARG A 214 -2.42 9.47 -18.16
CA ARG A 214 -2.52 10.93 -17.97
C ARG A 214 -1.22 11.57 -17.51
N PHE A 215 -0.50 10.89 -16.63
CA PHE A 215 0.79 11.38 -16.12
C PHE A 215 1.86 11.37 -17.20
N SER A 216 2.05 10.25 -17.92
CA SER A 216 3.16 10.05 -18.87
C SER A 216 3.10 10.99 -20.08
N VAL A 217 1.92 11.34 -20.57
CA VAL A 217 1.74 12.29 -21.70
C VAL A 217 2.37 13.66 -21.42
N LEU A 218 2.48 14.03 -20.16
CA LEU A 218 2.99 15.34 -19.74
C LEU A 218 4.47 15.31 -19.34
N GLN A 219 5.14 14.16 -19.48
CA GLN A 219 6.55 14.01 -19.17
C GLN A 219 7.37 14.05 -20.46
N PRO A 220 8.33 14.99 -20.60
CA PRO A 220 9.08 15.18 -21.85
C PRO A 220 10.04 14.03 -22.20
N ASP A 221 10.31 13.13 -21.26
CA ASP A 221 11.32 12.07 -21.40
C ASP A 221 10.71 10.67 -21.63
N PHE A 222 9.44 10.61 -22.05
CA PHE A 222 8.75 9.35 -22.42
C PHE A 222 8.34 9.34 -23.87
#